data_69743a10afd4833e1621fc785b55aa0f
#
_entry.id   69743a10afd4833e1621fc785b55aa0f
#
_cell.length_a   1.000
_cell.length_b   1.000
_cell.length_c   1.000
_cell.angle_alpha   90.00
_cell.angle_beta   90.00
_cell.angle_gamma   90.00
#
_symmetry.space_group_name_H-M   'P 1'
#
loop_
_entity.id
_entity.type
_entity.pdbx_description
1 polymer ?
#
loop_
_entity_poly.entity_id
_entity_poly.type
_entity_poly.pdbx_seq_one_letter_code
_entity_poly.pdbx_strand_id
1 'polypeptide(L)'
;MVDESPSLMGQPVAFKDIVDVAGVSTTCGTEVNVGRTPVKDAPVVQRLTAKGALPVAKANLQEFSYGILGDASAYGRVINPRDPEICGGGSSSGSAALVACGALQLTVGSDSAGSVRVPAACQGCLLYTSPSPRDRG
;
A
#
# COMPACT_ATOMS: atom_id res chain seq x y z
N MET A 1 -23.77 17.17 14.43
CA MET A 1 -23.21 15.89 14.95
C MET A 1 -21.70 15.96 14.78
N VAL A 2 -20.96 15.94 15.88
CA VAL A 2 -19.50 15.83 15.84
C VAL A 2 -19.22 14.41 15.38
N ASP A 3 -18.42 14.25 14.29
CA ASP A 3 -17.98 12.92 13.84
C ASP A 3 -17.03 12.34 14.91
N GLU A 4 -17.54 11.46 15.76
CA GLU A 4 -16.78 10.79 16.83
C GLU A 4 -15.89 9.66 16.32
N SER A 5 -15.67 9.57 14.99
CA SER A 5 -14.75 8.56 14.44
C SER A 5 -13.33 8.82 14.94
N PRO A 6 -12.58 7.76 15.28
CA PRO A 6 -11.19 7.90 15.73
C PRO A 6 -10.38 8.74 14.77
N SER A 7 -9.67 9.75 15.29
CA SER A 7 -8.73 10.56 14.53
C SER A 7 -7.41 9.80 14.38
N LEU A 8 -6.79 9.90 13.21
CA LEU A 8 -5.44 9.35 12.96
C LEU A 8 -4.31 10.27 13.48
N MET A 9 -4.65 11.48 13.94
CA MET A 9 -3.77 12.39 14.70
C MET A 9 -2.32 12.48 14.21
N GLY A 10 -2.13 12.65 12.91
CA GLY A 10 -0.78 12.75 12.33
C GLY A 10 -0.11 11.40 12.08
N GLN A 11 -0.85 10.29 12.11
CA GLN A 11 -0.33 8.95 11.78
C GLN A 11 0.32 8.95 10.40
N PRO A 12 1.61 8.65 10.26
CA PRO A 12 2.25 8.52 8.96
C PRO A 12 1.74 7.28 8.22
N VAL A 13 1.41 7.44 6.94
CA VAL A 13 0.86 6.37 6.10
C VAL A 13 1.58 6.34 4.76
N ALA A 14 2.03 5.17 4.34
CA ALA A 14 2.45 4.94 2.97
C ALA A 14 1.32 4.32 2.16
N PHE A 15 1.25 4.71 0.89
CA PHE A 15 0.27 4.21 -0.06
C PHE A 15 0.96 3.38 -1.15
N LYS A 16 0.44 2.20 -1.43
CA LYS A 16 0.88 1.41 -2.59
C LYS A 16 0.93 2.27 -3.85
N ASP A 17 1.98 2.14 -4.66
CA ASP A 17 2.23 3.04 -5.78
C ASP A 17 1.35 2.84 -7.01
N ILE A 18 0.12 2.36 -6.80
CA ILE A 18 -1.01 2.50 -7.74
C ILE A 18 -2.04 3.50 -7.21
N VAL A 19 -1.91 3.93 -5.96
CA VAL A 19 -2.83 4.88 -5.34
C VAL A 19 -2.35 6.30 -5.61
N ASP A 20 -3.16 7.11 -6.24
CA ASP A 20 -2.84 8.48 -6.57
C ASP A 20 -2.80 9.36 -5.31
N VAL A 21 -1.66 10.03 -5.12
CA VAL A 21 -1.46 11.12 -4.16
C VAL A 21 -1.14 12.37 -4.95
N ALA A 22 -1.89 13.43 -4.78
CA ALA A 22 -1.75 14.66 -5.56
C ALA A 22 -0.33 15.23 -5.46
N GLY A 23 0.25 15.58 -6.59
CA GLY A 23 1.60 16.13 -6.67
C GLY A 23 2.73 15.11 -6.51
N VAL A 24 2.43 13.82 -6.29
CA VAL A 24 3.42 12.75 -6.15
C VAL A 24 3.28 11.76 -7.30
N SER A 25 4.40 11.37 -7.90
CA SER A 25 4.38 10.43 -9.03
C SER A 25 3.72 9.10 -8.67
N THR A 26 2.91 8.54 -9.58
CA THR A 26 2.31 7.22 -9.48
C THR A 26 2.80 6.37 -10.64
N THR A 27 3.76 5.48 -10.35
CA THR A 27 4.49 4.73 -11.38
C THR A 27 3.89 3.37 -11.69
N CYS A 28 3.11 2.79 -10.76
CA CYS A 28 2.62 1.39 -10.85
C CYS A 28 3.75 0.36 -10.90
N GLY A 29 4.95 0.70 -10.42
CA GLY A 29 6.12 -0.19 -10.45
C GLY A 29 6.76 -0.35 -11.84
N THR A 30 6.43 0.52 -12.80
CA THR A 30 6.89 0.45 -14.18
C THR A 30 7.56 1.75 -14.63
N GLU A 31 8.48 1.66 -15.59
CA GLU A 31 9.10 2.83 -16.23
C GLU A 31 8.17 3.53 -17.23
N VAL A 32 7.14 2.85 -17.72
CA VAL A 32 6.20 3.42 -18.70
C VAL A 32 5.42 4.61 -18.11
N ASN A 33 5.19 4.61 -16.81
CA ASN A 33 4.47 5.67 -16.10
C ASN A 33 5.37 6.72 -15.46
N VAL A 34 6.66 6.74 -15.75
CA VAL A 34 7.58 7.75 -15.23
C VAL A 34 7.09 9.15 -15.63
N GLY A 35 6.94 10.03 -14.64
CA GLY A 35 6.43 11.39 -14.83
C GLY A 35 4.91 11.55 -14.75
N ARG A 36 4.14 10.45 -14.63
CA ARG A 36 2.71 10.55 -14.35
C ARG A 36 2.49 11.08 -12.92
N THR A 37 2.12 12.33 -12.81
CA THR A 37 1.86 12.99 -11.52
C THR A 37 0.39 13.38 -11.45
N PRO A 38 -0.42 12.73 -10.60
CA PRO A 38 -1.83 13.02 -10.45
C PRO A 38 -2.04 14.43 -9.84
N VAL A 39 -3.11 15.10 -10.26
CA VAL A 39 -3.49 16.42 -9.73
C VAL A 39 -4.51 16.33 -8.59
N LYS A 40 -5.01 15.12 -8.32
CA LYS A 40 -6.00 14.86 -7.26
C LYS A 40 -5.65 13.59 -6.51
N ASP A 41 -5.91 13.61 -5.22
CA ASP A 41 -5.84 12.41 -4.38
C ASP A 41 -6.91 11.39 -4.75
N ALA A 42 -6.54 10.12 -4.68
CA ALA A 42 -7.51 9.03 -4.70
C ALA A 42 -8.49 9.14 -3.49
N PRO A 43 -9.73 8.65 -3.60
CA PRO A 43 -10.72 8.76 -2.52
C PRO A 43 -10.26 8.19 -1.18
N VAL A 44 -9.45 7.13 -1.18
CA VAL A 44 -8.89 6.54 0.05
C VAL A 44 -7.89 7.50 0.71
N VAL A 45 -7.06 8.21 -0.06
CA VAL A 45 -6.12 9.22 0.46
C VAL A 45 -6.90 10.37 1.08
N GLN A 46 -7.89 10.91 0.35
CA GLN A 46 -8.74 12.01 0.85
C GLN A 46 -9.41 11.65 2.18
N ARG A 47 -9.97 10.43 2.28
CA ARG A 47 -10.65 9.97 3.52
C ARG A 47 -9.68 9.84 4.68
N LEU A 48 -8.51 9.26 4.47
CA LEU A 48 -7.52 9.09 5.53
C LEU A 48 -6.92 10.44 5.96
N THR A 49 -6.62 11.31 5.02
CA THR A 49 -6.10 12.66 5.29
C THR A 49 -7.13 13.52 6.05
N ALA A 50 -8.41 13.42 5.68
CA ALA A 50 -9.48 14.08 6.41
C ALA A 50 -9.62 13.59 7.88
N LYS A 51 -9.13 12.38 8.20
CA LYS A 51 -9.03 11.83 9.55
C LYS A 51 -7.69 12.14 10.23
N GLY A 52 -6.83 12.93 9.60
CA GLY A 52 -5.55 13.37 10.16
C GLY A 52 -4.35 12.49 9.81
N ALA A 53 -4.48 11.52 8.88
CA ALA A 53 -3.32 10.79 8.38
C ALA A 53 -2.39 11.69 7.57
N LEU A 54 -1.09 11.38 7.65
CA LEU A 54 -0.05 12.06 6.87
C LEU A 54 0.48 11.12 5.78
N PRO A 55 0.21 11.38 4.49
CA PRO A 55 0.87 10.70 3.39
C PRO A 55 2.38 10.96 3.42
N VAL A 56 3.20 9.93 3.63
CA VAL A 56 4.66 10.10 3.77
C VAL A 56 5.45 9.38 2.69
N ALA A 57 4.89 8.38 2.03
CA ALA A 57 5.61 7.61 1.01
C ALA A 57 4.66 6.92 0.02
N LYS A 58 5.22 6.60 -1.17
CA LYS A 58 4.65 5.65 -2.12
C LYS A 58 5.41 4.33 -1.96
N ALA A 59 4.69 3.24 -1.71
CA ALA A 59 5.28 1.93 -1.45
C ALA A 59 5.43 1.14 -2.77
N ASN A 60 6.61 0.57 -2.99
CA ASN A 60 6.89 -0.27 -4.15
C ASN A 60 5.94 -1.49 -4.20
N LEU A 61 5.76 -2.05 -5.39
CA LEU A 61 4.78 -3.09 -5.65
C LEU A 61 5.24 -3.98 -6.81
N GLN A 62 4.59 -5.13 -6.96
CA GLN A 62 4.66 -5.89 -8.21
C GLN A 62 4.11 -5.04 -9.36
N GLU A 63 4.83 -4.99 -10.47
CA GLU A 63 4.50 -4.16 -11.63
C GLU A 63 3.01 -4.29 -12.03
N PHE A 64 2.35 -3.16 -12.25
CA PHE A 64 0.91 -3.04 -12.53
C PHE A 64 -0.02 -3.78 -11.55
N SER A 65 0.45 -4.09 -10.34
CA SER A 65 -0.27 -4.93 -9.37
C SER A 65 -0.60 -6.35 -9.90
N TYR A 66 0.16 -6.84 -10.87
CA TYR A 66 -0.08 -8.12 -11.52
C TYR A 66 0.99 -9.14 -11.12
N GLY A 67 0.68 -9.96 -10.12
CA GLY A 67 1.55 -10.99 -9.58
C GLY A 67 1.54 -11.03 -8.06
N ILE A 68 1.97 -12.16 -7.50
CA ILE A 68 1.88 -12.45 -6.06
C ILE A 68 3.24 -12.65 -5.38
N LEU A 69 4.35 -12.54 -6.10
CA LEU A 69 5.69 -12.78 -5.53
C LEU A 69 6.34 -11.51 -4.98
N GLY A 70 6.05 -10.34 -5.56
CA GLY A 70 6.68 -9.08 -5.16
C GLY A 70 8.10 -8.90 -5.69
N ASP A 71 8.45 -9.63 -6.75
CA ASP A 71 9.80 -9.73 -7.32
C ASP A 71 10.00 -8.91 -8.60
N ALA A 72 8.94 -8.53 -9.28
CA ALA A 72 8.99 -7.76 -10.52
C ALA A 72 8.51 -6.32 -10.30
N SER A 73 9.45 -5.39 -10.40
CA SER A 73 9.22 -3.95 -10.41
C SER A 73 10.41 -3.27 -11.10
N ALA A 74 10.19 -2.21 -11.84
CA ALA A 74 11.25 -1.37 -12.40
C ALA A 74 12.17 -0.76 -11.31
N TYR A 75 11.68 -0.69 -10.08
CA TYR A 75 12.40 -0.16 -8.92
C TYR A 75 13.05 -1.27 -8.05
N GLY A 76 13.19 -2.46 -8.61
CA GLY A 76 13.76 -3.60 -7.94
C GLY A 76 12.75 -4.41 -7.10
N ARG A 77 13.13 -5.65 -6.77
CA ARG A 77 12.31 -6.51 -5.92
C ARG A 77 12.21 -5.96 -4.50
N VAL A 78 11.10 -6.19 -3.85
CA VAL A 78 10.95 -5.89 -2.42
C VAL A 78 11.53 -7.07 -1.61
N ILE A 79 12.51 -6.77 -0.78
CA ILE A 79 13.11 -7.75 0.11
C ILE A 79 12.17 -8.01 1.29
N ASN A 80 11.96 -9.27 1.63
CA ASN A 80 11.23 -9.64 2.83
C ASN A 80 12.10 -9.34 4.07
N PRO A 81 11.69 -8.43 4.97
CA PRO A 81 12.52 -8.05 6.11
C PRO A 81 12.69 -9.17 7.15
N ARG A 82 11.84 -10.20 7.12
CA ARG A 82 11.93 -11.34 8.06
C ARG A 82 12.90 -12.40 7.59
N ASP A 83 12.94 -12.62 6.27
CA ASP A 83 13.85 -13.56 5.65
C ASP A 83 14.09 -13.16 4.19
N PRO A 84 15.29 -12.65 3.84
CA PRO A 84 15.63 -12.21 2.49
C PRO A 84 15.56 -13.32 1.42
N GLU A 85 15.62 -14.58 1.82
CA GLU A 85 15.55 -15.73 0.91
C GLU A 85 14.11 -16.07 0.53
N ILE A 86 13.14 -15.61 1.32
CA ILE A 86 11.71 -15.82 1.04
C ILE A 86 11.16 -14.62 0.26
N CYS A 87 10.25 -14.88 -0.67
CA CYS A 87 9.58 -13.82 -1.41
C CYS A 87 8.79 -12.91 -0.45
N GLY A 88 8.75 -11.61 -0.76
CA GLY A 88 7.99 -10.65 0.02
C GLY A 88 6.48 -10.79 -0.12
N GLY A 89 6.04 -11.57 -1.10
CA GLY A 89 4.62 -11.61 -1.49
C GLY A 89 4.20 -10.34 -2.22
N GLY A 90 3.17 -10.43 -3.01
CA GLY A 90 2.67 -9.33 -3.84
C GLY A 90 1.14 -9.33 -3.98
N SER A 91 0.69 -8.32 -4.61
CA SER A 91 1.40 -7.21 -5.27
C SER A 91 1.70 -6.01 -4.36
N SER A 92 1.18 -5.92 -3.13
CA SER A 92 1.45 -4.84 -2.17
C SER A 92 2.69 -5.13 -1.30
N SER A 93 3.76 -5.61 -1.92
CA SER A 93 4.99 -6.07 -1.27
C SER A 93 5.67 -4.99 -0.41
N GLY A 94 5.84 -3.79 -0.95
CA GLY A 94 6.45 -2.68 -0.23
C GLY A 94 5.60 -2.17 0.92
N SER A 95 4.26 -2.19 0.78
CA SER A 95 3.35 -1.84 1.87
C SER A 95 3.55 -2.78 3.07
N ALA A 96 3.62 -4.09 2.83
CA ALA A 96 3.86 -5.05 3.90
C ALA A 96 5.29 -4.92 4.46
N ALA A 97 6.30 -4.71 3.62
CA ALA A 97 7.69 -4.59 4.07
C ALA A 97 7.91 -3.40 5.01
N LEU A 98 7.29 -2.25 4.74
CA LEU A 98 7.37 -1.07 5.61
C LEU A 98 6.80 -1.32 7.00
N VAL A 99 5.76 -2.13 7.11
CA VAL A 99 5.19 -2.54 8.40
C VAL A 99 6.05 -3.62 9.06
N ALA A 100 6.46 -4.63 8.30
CA ALA A 100 7.23 -5.76 8.83
C ALA A 100 8.60 -5.35 9.40
N CYS A 101 9.25 -4.34 8.82
CA CYS A 101 10.51 -3.79 9.32
C CYS A 101 10.32 -2.73 10.43
N GLY A 102 9.10 -2.38 10.78
CA GLY A 102 8.79 -1.38 11.80
C GLY A 102 8.96 0.08 11.36
N ALA A 103 9.21 0.34 10.07
CA ALA A 103 9.35 1.72 9.57
C ALA A 103 8.06 2.52 9.67
N LEU A 104 6.92 1.87 9.46
CA LEU A 104 5.59 2.45 9.60
C LEU A 104 4.66 1.48 10.33
N GLN A 105 3.71 2.04 11.07
CA GLN A 105 2.67 1.24 11.73
C GLN A 105 1.47 0.96 10.82
N LEU A 106 1.28 1.80 9.80
CA LEU A 106 0.12 1.73 8.92
C LEU A 106 0.53 2.00 7.47
N THR A 107 0.07 1.14 6.58
CA THR A 107 0.20 1.30 5.13
C THR A 107 -1.09 0.89 4.42
N VAL A 108 -1.27 1.42 3.21
CA VAL A 108 -2.43 1.07 2.36
C VAL A 108 -1.95 0.26 1.16
N GLY A 109 -2.53 -0.90 0.99
CA GLY A 109 -2.40 -1.75 -0.20
C GLY A 109 -3.70 -1.85 -0.98
N SER A 110 -3.70 -2.67 -2.03
CA SER A 110 -4.90 -3.04 -2.79
C SER A 110 -4.95 -4.55 -2.96
N ASP A 111 -6.14 -5.12 -2.87
CA ASP A 111 -6.34 -6.57 -2.95
C ASP A 111 -7.50 -6.91 -3.89
N SER A 112 -7.20 -7.55 -5.03
CA SER A 112 -8.19 -8.10 -5.94
C SER A 112 -8.21 -9.64 -5.89
N ALA A 113 -7.03 -10.25 -5.71
CA ALA A 113 -6.84 -11.71 -5.73
C ALA A 113 -5.84 -12.18 -4.66
N GLY A 114 -5.73 -11.45 -3.54
CA GLY A 114 -4.79 -11.75 -2.46
C GLY A 114 -3.65 -10.75 -2.31
N SER A 115 -3.65 -9.67 -3.09
CA SER A 115 -2.52 -8.72 -3.17
C SER A 115 -2.22 -7.90 -1.91
N VAL A 116 -2.99 -8.03 -0.84
CA VAL A 116 -2.62 -7.57 0.51
C VAL A 116 -2.47 -8.76 1.45
N ARG A 117 -3.36 -9.75 1.34
CA ARG A 117 -3.35 -10.95 2.18
C ARG A 117 -2.06 -11.76 2.02
N VAL A 118 -1.62 -11.97 0.77
CA VAL A 118 -0.39 -12.73 0.48
C VAL A 118 0.85 -12.05 1.08
N PRO A 119 1.17 -10.77 0.78
CA PRO A 119 2.34 -10.14 1.37
C PRO A 119 2.24 -9.98 2.89
N ALA A 120 1.05 -9.77 3.46
CA ALA A 120 0.87 -9.76 4.91
C ALA A 120 1.22 -11.11 5.54
N ALA A 121 0.77 -12.22 4.94
CA ALA A 121 1.11 -13.57 5.40
C ALA A 121 2.61 -13.87 5.27
N CYS A 122 3.23 -13.54 4.12
CA CYS A 122 4.66 -13.78 3.88
C CYS A 122 5.56 -13.01 4.85
N GLN A 123 5.13 -11.82 5.27
CA GLN A 123 5.94 -10.90 6.08
C GLN A 123 5.46 -10.81 7.54
N GLY A 124 4.45 -11.60 7.94
CA GLY A 124 3.95 -11.66 9.31
C GLY A 124 3.28 -10.36 9.78
N CYS A 125 2.61 -9.67 8.88
CA CYS A 125 1.88 -8.45 9.20
C CYS A 125 0.45 -8.76 9.64
N LEU A 126 -0.07 -7.95 10.58
CA LEU A 126 -1.50 -7.91 10.85
C LEU A 126 -2.22 -7.20 9.70
N LEU A 127 -3.26 -7.84 9.18
CA LEU A 127 -4.09 -7.30 8.12
C LEU A 127 -5.47 -6.91 8.64
N TYR A 128 -5.88 -5.69 8.37
CA TYR A 128 -7.26 -5.25 8.52
C TYR A 128 -7.88 -5.01 7.13
N THR A 129 -8.99 -5.68 6.87
CA THR A 129 -9.82 -5.45 5.69
C THR A 129 -11.21 -5.02 6.14
N SER A 130 -11.72 -3.90 5.58
CA SER A 130 -13.13 -3.57 5.80
C SER A 130 -14.01 -4.57 5.04
N PRO A 131 -15.14 -5.00 5.60
CA PRO A 131 -16.08 -5.83 4.87
C PRO A 131 -16.60 -5.04 3.65
N SER A 132 -16.41 -5.62 2.46
CA SER A 132 -17.01 -5.06 1.24
C SER A 132 -18.53 -5.27 1.28
N PRO A 133 -19.35 -4.31 0.81
CA PRO A 133 -20.78 -4.54 0.63
C PRO A 133 -21.09 -5.74 -0.30
N ARG A 134 -20.12 -6.13 -1.16
CA ARG A 134 -20.23 -7.31 -2.03
C ARG A 134 -20.00 -8.63 -1.30
N ASP A 135 -19.33 -8.61 -0.14
CA ASP A 135 -19.04 -9.80 0.66
C ASP A 135 -20.19 -10.14 1.62
N ARG A 136 -21.24 -9.33 1.60
CA ARG A 136 -22.46 -9.56 2.34
C ARG A 136 -23.49 -10.25 1.42
N GLY A 137 -23.13 -11.45 0.95
CA GLY A 137 -24.04 -12.30 0.19
C GLY A 137 -25.23 -12.78 1.02
#